data_cef8349d8f0bf3b083126fb3da88b89c
#
_entry.id   cef8349d8f0bf3b083126fb3da88b89c
#
_cell.length_a   1.000
_cell.length_b   1.000
_cell.length_c   1.000
_cell.angle_alpha   90.00
_cell.angle_beta   90.00
_cell.angle_gamma   90.00
#
_symmetry.space_group_name_H-M   'P 1'
#
loop_
_entity.id
_entity.type
_entity.pdbx_description
1 polymer ?
#
loop_
_entity_poly.entity_id
_entity_poly.type
_entity_poly.pdbx_seq_one_letter_code
_entity_poly.pdbx_strand_id
1 'polypeptide(L)'
;MKFYKITNQEETHNGVRYHDGLNVDPIPFSPHGDCVPGGIYFAREDILAFIQIGPWIRTVTIPEDAQMVENPGRPPRKWRADRVELGPRRKIDVEVVRELLDEGANIHAGVGEERVLTWASENGHLGLVRLLLDRGANVHAGYDQALTWASENGHLEVVRLLLDRGAEIHAGEDYSLRWASHNGRLEVVRLLLDRGAEIHARNDEALRFAKSYGHLEVVELLRGRISQETPEASDSSE
;
A
#
# COMPACT_ATOMS: atom_id res chain seq x y z
N MET A 1 -12.39 -14.81 15.28
CA MET A 1 -11.16 -14.03 15.07
C MET A 1 -10.80 -13.28 16.35
N LYS A 2 -9.52 -13.17 16.69
CA LYS A 2 -9.01 -12.43 17.85
C LYS A 2 -8.99 -10.93 17.60
N PHE A 3 -8.80 -10.15 18.65
CA PHE A 3 -8.46 -8.74 18.51
C PHE A 3 -6.96 -8.56 18.35
N TYR A 4 -6.58 -7.54 17.59
CA TYR A 4 -5.19 -7.20 17.30
C TYR A 4 -4.94 -5.71 17.35
N LYS A 5 -3.71 -5.35 17.72
CA LYS A 5 -3.21 -3.97 17.67
C LYS A 5 -1.92 -3.92 16.86
N ILE A 6 -1.88 -3.01 15.89
CA ILE A 6 -0.64 -2.66 15.20
C ILE A 6 -0.02 -1.45 15.87
N THR A 7 1.29 -1.48 16.06
CA THR A 7 2.05 -0.43 16.72
C THR A 7 3.22 0.04 15.83
N ASN A 8 3.63 1.29 16.04
CA ASN A 8 4.80 1.86 15.39
C ASN A 8 6.11 1.25 15.92
N GLN A 9 7.25 1.71 15.42
CA GLN A 9 8.58 1.20 15.79
C GLN A 9 8.87 1.38 17.29
N GLU A 10 8.46 2.50 17.87
CA GLU A 10 8.67 2.86 19.27
C GLU A 10 7.62 2.24 20.21
N GLU A 11 6.59 1.61 19.64
CA GLU A 11 5.43 1.08 20.36
C GLU A 11 4.71 2.14 21.20
N THR A 12 4.57 3.35 20.65
CA THR A 12 3.92 4.47 21.32
C THR A 12 2.70 4.96 20.54
N HIS A 13 1.69 5.46 21.28
CA HIS A 13 0.55 6.16 20.68
C HIS A 13 -0.06 7.10 21.74
N ASN A 14 -0.28 8.36 21.39
CA ASN A 14 -0.84 9.38 22.28
C ASN A 14 -0.15 9.47 23.66
N GLY A 15 1.18 9.33 23.69
CA GLY A 15 1.96 9.40 24.92
C GLY A 15 1.98 8.10 25.75
N VAL A 16 1.24 7.07 25.35
CA VAL A 16 1.28 5.74 25.96
C VAL A 16 2.33 4.88 25.26
N ARG A 17 3.23 4.27 26.01
CA ARG A 17 4.15 3.24 25.53
C ARG A 17 3.58 1.86 25.84
N TYR A 18 3.42 1.04 24.79
CA TYR A 18 2.86 -0.30 24.91
C TYR A 18 3.94 -1.32 25.31
N HIS A 19 3.54 -2.29 26.12
CA HIS A 19 4.37 -3.41 26.57
C HIS A 19 3.55 -4.70 26.67
N ASP A 20 4.21 -5.83 26.91
CA ASP A 20 3.54 -7.10 27.18
C ASP A 20 2.72 -7.01 28.48
N GLY A 21 1.56 -7.65 28.49
CA GLY A 21 0.63 -7.65 29.63
C GLY A 21 -0.30 -6.45 29.66
N LEU A 22 -0.71 -6.04 30.86
CA LEU A 22 -1.74 -5.03 31.06
C LEU A 22 -1.25 -3.61 30.69
N ASN A 23 -1.97 -2.98 29.76
CA ASN A 23 -1.80 -1.59 29.38
C ASN A 23 -3.07 -0.81 29.72
N VAL A 24 -2.93 0.32 30.36
CA VAL A 24 -4.02 1.21 30.78
C VAL A 24 -3.78 2.57 30.14
N ASP A 25 -4.83 3.15 29.54
CA ASP A 25 -4.73 4.52 29.04
C ASP A 25 -4.79 5.50 30.20
N PRO A 26 -3.83 6.43 30.32
CA PRO A 26 -3.85 7.43 31.39
C PRO A 26 -4.95 8.49 31.21
N ILE A 27 -5.50 8.60 30.00
CA ILE A 27 -6.59 9.54 29.71
C ILE A 27 -7.92 8.90 30.09
N PRO A 28 -8.81 9.60 30.81
CA PRO A 28 -10.12 9.07 31.18
C PRO A 28 -10.89 8.56 29.96
N PHE A 29 -11.40 7.34 30.08
CA PHE A 29 -12.17 6.71 29.02
C PHE A 29 -13.55 7.36 28.88
N SER A 30 -13.92 7.72 27.64
CA SER A 30 -15.27 8.17 27.30
C SER A 30 -15.89 7.17 26.33
N PRO A 31 -17.02 6.55 26.64
CA PRO A 31 -17.67 5.60 25.75
C PRO A 31 -18.33 6.26 24.52
N HIS A 32 -18.37 7.59 24.45
CA HIS A 32 -19.05 8.34 23.40
C HIS A 32 -18.08 9.04 22.44
N GLY A 33 -18.48 9.18 21.18
CA GLY A 33 -17.76 9.93 20.16
C GLY A 33 -16.75 9.09 19.34
N ASP A 34 -16.47 9.59 18.14
CA ASP A 34 -15.48 9.05 17.21
C ASP A 34 -14.12 9.66 17.48
N CYS A 35 -13.07 8.83 17.49
CA CYS A 35 -11.67 9.26 17.60
C CYS A 35 -11.40 10.29 18.71
N VAL A 36 -12.12 10.18 19.83
CA VAL A 36 -11.91 11.03 21.00
C VAL A 36 -10.67 10.60 21.78
N PRO A 37 -10.04 11.51 22.54
CA PRO A 37 -8.98 11.15 23.47
C PRO A 37 -9.43 10.10 24.49
N GLY A 38 -8.51 9.24 24.88
CA GLY A 38 -8.76 8.15 25.85
C GLY A 38 -9.22 6.85 25.19
N GLY A 39 -8.62 5.77 25.65
CA GLY A 39 -8.83 4.42 25.20
C GLY A 39 -7.79 3.92 24.19
N ILE A 40 -7.42 2.67 24.36
CA ILE A 40 -6.47 1.96 23.50
C ILE A 40 -7.23 1.38 22.32
N TYR A 41 -6.86 1.80 21.10
CA TYR A 41 -7.49 1.35 19.86
C TYR A 41 -6.92 0.03 19.37
N PHE A 42 -7.81 -0.85 18.86
CA PHE A 42 -7.49 -2.14 18.27
C PHE A 42 -8.56 -2.54 17.23
N ALA A 43 -8.31 -3.61 16.49
CA ALA A 43 -9.21 -4.09 15.44
C ALA A 43 -9.31 -5.63 15.42
N ARG A 44 -10.26 -6.15 14.66
CA ARG A 44 -10.43 -7.59 14.37
C ARG A 44 -10.28 -7.81 12.87
N GLU A 45 -11.40 -7.99 12.17
CA GLU A 45 -11.47 -8.29 10.74
C GLU A 45 -10.75 -7.24 9.90
N ASP A 46 -10.86 -5.97 10.27
CA ASP A 46 -10.30 -4.85 9.52
C ASP A 46 -8.85 -4.49 9.94
N ILE A 47 -8.14 -5.39 10.64
CA ILE A 47 -6.78 -5.12 11.14
C ILE A 47 -5.80 -4.74 10.04
N LEU A 48 -5.96 -5.30 8.85
CA LEU A 48 -5.10 -5.03 7.71
C LEU A 48 -5.19 -3.59 7.18
N ALA A 49 -6.30 -2.89 7.46
CA ALA A 49 -6.43 -1.46 7.13
C ALA A 49 -5.44 -0.57 7.89
N PHE A 50 -4.84 -1.10 8.96
CA PHE A 50 -3.93 -0.37 9.84
C PHE A 50 -2.45 -0.75 9.64
N ILE A 51 -2.13 -1.60 8.66
CA ILE A 51 -0.78 -2.14 8.43
C ILE A 51 0.30 -1.07 8.27
N GLN A 52 -0.06 0.09 7.76
CA GLN A 52 0.84 1.23 7.57
C GLN A 52 1.26 1.94 8.88
N ILE A 53 0.60 1.65 10.02
CA ILE A 53 0.93 2.28 11.31
C ILE A 53 2.34 1.88 11.75
N GLY A 54 2.75 0.65 11.46
CA GLY A 54 4.09 0.23 11.80
C GLY A 54 4.32 -1.28 11.71
N PRO A 55 5.53 -1.71 12.08
CA PRO A 55 6.00 -3.06 11.78
C PRO A 55 5.57 -4.13 12.79
N TRP A 56 4.91 -3.74 13.89
CA TRP A 56 4.61 -4.67 14.97
C TRP A 56 3.12 -4.92 15.12
N ILE A 57 2.77 -6.18 15.37
CA ILE A 57 1.41 -6.60 15.72
C ILE A 57 1.43 -7.33 17.07
N ARG A 58 0.37 -7.13 17.84
CA ARG A 58 0.13 -7.79 19.13
C ARG A 58 -1.29 -8.34 19.17
N THR A 59 -1.49 -9.47 19.79
CA THR A 59 -2.83 -9.92 20.18
C THR A 59 -3.35 -9.04 21.31
N VAL A 60 -4.68 -8.85 21.35
CA VAL A 60 -5.35 -8.05 22.38
C VAL A 60 -6.35 -8.93 23.10
N THR A 61 -6.25 -8.99 24.41
CA THR A 61 -7.24 -9.58 25.31
C THR A 61 -7.89 -8.45 26.11
N ILE A 62 -9.19 -8.48 26.24
CA ILE A 62 -9.96 -7.48 26.99
C ILE A 62 -10.23 -8.05 28.38
N PRO A 63 -9.75 -7.41 29.47
CA PRO A 63 -10.12 -7.79 30.83
C PRO A 63 -11.63 -7.73 31.04
N GLU A 64 -12.18 -8.63 31.87
CA GLU A 64 -13.63 -8.74 32.12
C GLU A 64 -14.24 -7.44 32.65
N ASP A 65 -13.47 -6.67 33.42
CA ASP A 65 -13.87 -5.40 34.03
C ASP A 65 -13.50 -4.17 33.20
N ALA A 66 -12.95 -4.35 31.98
CA ALA A 66 -12.59 -3.26 31.10
C ALA A 66 -13.83 -2.65 30.43
N GLN A 67 -13.81 -1.32 30.31
CA GLN A 67 -14.80 -0.62 29.49
C GLN A 67 -14.35 -0.66 28.02
N MET A 68 -15.21 -1.17 27.14
CA MET A 68 -14.93 -1.28 25.71
C MET A 68 -16.10 -0.76 24.89
N VAL A 69 -15.80 -0.09 23.79
CA VAL A 69 -16.80 0.31 22.79
C VAL A 69 -16.28 0.03 21.39
N GLU A 70 -17.19 -0.34 20.50
CA GLU A 70 -16.95 -0.27 19.06
C GLU A 70 -17.03 1.20 18.65
N ASN A 71 -16.06 1.68 17.88
CA ASN A 71 -16.07 3.05 17.40
C ASN A 71 -17.16 3.17 16.33
N PRO A 72 -18.21 3.97 16.56
CA PRO A 72 -19.27 4.17 15.57
C PRO A 72 -18.68 4.96 14.40
N GLY A 73 -18.52 4.40 13.27
CA GLY A 73 -17.99 5.12 12.12
C GLY A 73 -17.98 4.28 10.86
N ARG A 74 -17.48 4.89 9.78
CA ARG A 74 -17.27 4.16 8.54
C ARG A 74 -16.12 3.18 8.68
N PRO A 75 -16.12 2.07 7.94
CA PRO A 75 -14.96 1.17 7.87
C PRO A 75 -13.66 1.95 7.64
N PRO A 76 -12.54 1.49 8.20
CA PRO A 76 -12.35 0.21 8.89
C PRO A 76 -12.89 0.22 10.32
N ARG A 77 -13.48 -0.93 10.72
CA ARG A 77 -14.00 -1.12 12.08
C ARG A 77 -12.87 -1.18 13.08
N LYS A 78 -13.01 -0.44 14.15
CA LYS A 78 -12.07 -0.43 15.27
C LYS A 78 -12.81 -0.33 16.59
N TRP A 79 -12.18 -0.85 17.62
CA TRP A 79 -12.65 -0.80 19.00
C TRP A 79 -11.66 0.00 19.83
N ARG A 80 -12.09 0.44 20.98
CA ARG A 80 -11.21 1.00 22.00
C ARG A 80 -11.67 0.57 23.38
N ALA A 81 -10.71 0.43 24.30
CA ALA A 81 -10.96 0.11 25.69
C ALA A 81 -10.09 0.99 26.60
N ASP A 82 -10.53 1.16 27.85
CA ASP A 82 -9.76 1.87 28.86
C ASP A 82 -8.46 1.13 29.21
N ARG A 83 -8.48 -0.20 29.10
CA ARG A 83 -7.33 -1.08 29.33
C ARG A 83 -7.41 -2.33 28.49
N VAL A 84 -6.26 -2.89 28.16
CA VAL A 84 -6.12 -4.12 27.40
C VAL A 84 -4.90 -4.92 27.88
N GLU A 85 -4.95 -6.21 27.76
CA GLU A 85 -3.76 -7.07 27.84
C GLU A 85 -3.20 -7.30 26.45
N LEU A 86 -1.93 -6.95 26.26
CA LEU A 86 -1.22 -7.16 25.01
C LEU A 86 -0.30 -8.36 25.10
N GLY A 87 -0.43 -9.26 24.13
CA GLY A 87 0.51 -10.36 23.92
C GLY A 87 1.85 -9.87 23.41
N PRO A 88 2.83 -10.79 23.30
CA PRO A 88 4.16 -10.47 22.77
C PRO A 88 4.06 -9.86 21.37
N ARG A 89 4.94 -8.90 21.09
CA ARG A 89 5.02 -8.29 19.77
C ARG A 89 5.54 -9.29 18.74
N ARG A 90 4.97 -9.25 17.57
CA ARG A 90 5.43 -10.00 16.39
C ARG A 90 5.69 -9.00 15.26
N LYS A 91 6.76 -9.21 14.50
CA LYS A 91 7.00 -8.40 13.29
C LYS A 91 5.97 -8.80 12.23
N ILE A 92 5.40 -7.80 11.58
CA ILE A 92 4.50 -8.05 10.45
C ILE A 92 5.34 -8.49 9.24
N ASP A 93 5.11 -9.70 8.80
CA ASP A 93 5.68 -10.32 7.61
C ASP A 93 4.59 -11.07 6.82
N VAL A 94 4.99 -11.75 5.76
CA VAL A 94 4.05 -12.49 4.88
C VAL A 94 3.31 -13.59 5.65
N GLU A 95 3.99 -14.27 6.58
CA GLU A 95 3.38 -15.36 7.35
C GLU A 95 2.35 -14.84 8.35
N VAL A 96 2.67 -13.73 9.05
CA VAL A 96 1.70 -13.08 9.94
C VAL A 96 0.45 -12.62 9.18
N VAL A 97 0.62 -12.04 7.99
CA VAL A 97 -0.53 -11.64 7.17
C VAL A 97 -1.32 -12.85 6.69
N ARG A 98 -0.65 -13.94 6.32
CA ARG A 98 -1.29 -15.21 5.95
C ARG A 98 -2.16 -15.74 7.11
N GLU A 99 -1.61 -15.82 8.32
CA GLU A 99 -2.33 -16.23 9.52
C GLU A 99 -3.57 -15.35 9.77
N LEU A 100 -3.43 -14.03 9.65
CA LEU A 100 -4.55 -13.09 9.81
C LEU A 100 -5.66 -13.34 8.77
N LEU A 101 -5.30 -13.55 7.51
CA LEU A 101 -6.25 -13.85 6.45
C LEU A 101 -6.93 -15.20 6.68
N ASP A 102 -6.20 -16.21 7.12
CA ASP A 102 -6.75 -17.54 7.47
C ASP A 102 -7.69 -17.46 8.69
N GLU A 103 -7.45 -16.53 9.61
CA GLU A 103 -8.37 -16.22 10.72
C GLU A 103 -9.57 -15.35 10.30
N GLY A 104 -9.65 -14.93 9.05
CA GLY A 104 -10.76 -14.14 8.50
C GLY A 104 -10.55 -12.62 8.52
N ALA A 105 -9.31 -12.15 8.50
CA ALA A 105 -9.05 -10.73 8.30
C ALA A 105 -9.59 -10.29 6.92
N ASN A 106 -10.21 -9.12 6.91
CA ASN A 106 -10.79 -8.54 5.71
C ASN A 106 -9.67 -7.97 4.81
N ILE A 107 -9.46 -8.61 3.67
CA ILE A 107 -8.46 -8.19 2.69
C ILE A 107 -8.82 -6.84 2.05
N HIS A 108 -10.13 -6.54 1.97
CA HIS A 108 -10.67 -5.30 1.40
C HIS A 108 -10.84 -4.18 2.44
N ALA A 109 -10.29 -4.37 3.66
CA ALA A 109 -10.43 -3.39 4.72
C ALA A 109 -9.70 -2.08 4.38
N GLY A 110 -10.39 -0.95 4.59
CA GLY A 110 -9.81 0.38 4.44
C GLY A 110 -10.71 1.35 3.69
N VAL A 111 -10.42 2.64 3.82
CA VAL A 111 -11.09 3.68 3.02
C VAL A 111 -10.38 3.74 1.68
N GLY A 112 -11.12 3.48 0.58
CA GLY A 112 -10.58 3.55 -0.78
C GLY A 112 -10.11 2.22 -1.37
N GLU A 113 -10.58 1.09 -0.83
CA GLU A 113 -10.34 -0.27 -1.32
C GLU A 113 -8.85 -0.70 -1.39
N GLU A 114 -8.55 -1.94 -0.99
CA GLU A 114 -7.25 -2.63 -1.14
C GLU A 114 -6.03 -1.87 -0.57
N ARG A 115 -6.23 -1.19 0.55
CA ARG A 115 -5.17 -0.40 1.19
C ARG A 115 -3.90 -1.21 1.47
N VAL A 116 -4.07 -2.47 1.84
CA VAL A 116 -2.95 -3.38 2.12
C VAL A 116 -2.18 -3.74 0.84
N LEU A 117 -2.87 -3.94 -0.30
CA LEU A 117 -2.22 -4.21 -1.57
C LEU A 117 -1.42 -2.99 -2.05
N THR A 118 -2.01 -1.81 -1.99
CA THR A 118 -1.36 -0.55 -2.36
C THR A 118 -0.11 -0.32 -1.51
N TRP A 119 -0.24 -0.44 -0.18
CA TRP A 119 0.90 -0.30 0.75
C TRP A 119 2.01 -1.33 0.50
N ALA A 120 1.64 -2.59 0.27
CA ALA A 120 2.62 -3.64 -0.02
C ALA A 120 3.36 -3.39 -1.35
N SER A 121 2.66 -2.84 -2.34
CA SER A 121 3.21 -2.50 -3.65
C SER A 121 4.13 -1.28 -3.59
N GLU A 122 3.71 -0.24 -2.88
CA GLU A 122 4.51 0.97 -2.62
C GLU A 122 5.85 0.67 -1.94
N ASN A 123 5.85 -0.33 -1.03
CA ASN A 123 7.03 -0.72 -0.26
C ASN A 123 7.81 -1.91 -0.85
N GLY A 124 7.43 -2.40 -2.03
CA GLY A 124 8.14 -3.46 -2.74
C GLY A 124 8.04 -4.84 -2.09
N HIS A 125 7.02 -5.09 -1.28
CA HIS A 125 6.84 -6.37 -0.57
C HIS A 125 6.29 -7.47 -1.49
N LEU A 126 7.08 -7.92 -2.47
CA LEU A 126 6.68 -8.86 -3.52
C LEU A 126 5.94 -10.10 -2.99
N GLY A 127 6.46 -10.73 -1.93
CA GLY A 127 5.82 -11.92 -1.33
C GLY A 127 4.43 -11.62 -0.78
N LEU A 128 4.24 -10.44 -0.19
CA LEU A 128 2.95 -10.00 0.33
C LEU A 128 1.99 -9.64 -0.80
N VAL A 129 2.45 -8.90 -1.82
CA VAL A 129 1.64 -8.59 -3.02
C VAL A 129 1.12 -9.88 -3.66
N ARG A 130 1.99 -10.88 -3.82
CA ARG A 130 1.60 -12.21 -4.35
C ARG A 130 0.53 -12.87 -3.49
N LEU A 131 0.74 -12.95 -2.18
CA LEU A 131 -0.22 -13.52 -1.23
C LEU A 131 -1.59 -12.85 -1.33
N LEU A 132 -1.61 -11.51 -1.35
CA LEU A 132 -2.86 -10.73 -1.41
C LEU A 132 -3.62 -10.99 -2.71
N LEU A 133 -2.94 -10.97 -3.85
CA LEU A 133 -3.55 -11.26 -5.16
C LEU A 133 -4.05 -12.71 -5.24
N ASP A 134 -3.29 -13.68 -4.70
CA ASP A 134 -3.70 -15.09 -4.63
C ASP A 134 -4.93 -15.31 -3.71
N ARG A 135 -5.17 -14.37 -2.77
CA ARG A 135 -6.35 -14.36 -1.89
C ARG A 135 -7.51 -13.50 -2.39
N GLY A 136 -7.41 -12.97 -3.62
CA GLY A 136 -8.49 -12.26 -4.28
C GLY A 136 -8.50 -10.75 -4.05
N ALA A 137 -7.38 -10.14 -3.64
CA ALA A 137 -7.27 -8.69 -3.64
C ALA A 137 -7.54 -8.14 -5.05
N ASN A 138 -8.30 -7.05 -5.13
CA ASN A 138 -8.63 -6.40 -6.39
C ASN A 138 -7.43 -5.60 -6.92
N VAL A 139 -6.82 -6.08 -8.02
CA VAL A 139 -5.67 -5.42 -8.64
C VAL A 139 -6.00 -4.02 -9.16
N HIS A 140 -7.28 -3.78 -9.52
CA HIS A 140 -7.77 -2.50 -10.08
C HIS A 140 -8.21 -1.48 -9.02
N ALA A 141 -8.07 -1.80 -7.74
CA ALA A 141 -8.49 -0.91 -6.67
C ALA A 141 -7.83 0.48 -6.77
N GLY A 142 -8.64 1.52 -6.59
CA GLY A 142 -8.16 2.90 -6.63
C GLY A 142 -7.59 3.33 -8.00
N TYR A 143 -8.13 2.80 -9.09
CA TYR A 143 -7.62 3.04 -10.45
C TYR A 143 -6.17 2.54 -10.63
N ASP A 144 -5.93 1.28 -10.25
CA ASP A 144 -4.62 0.62 -10.34
C ASP A 144 -3.50 1.32 -9.54
N GLN A 145 -3.85 1.87 -8.38
CA GLN A 145 -2.89 2.56 -7.51
C GLN A 145 -1.69 1.67 -7.12
N ALA A 146 -1.91 0.37 -6.96
CA ALA A 146 -0.83 -0.58 -6.66
C ALA A 146 0.25 -0.55 -7.74
N LEU A 147 -0.15 -0.56 -9.04
CA LEU A 147 0.78 -0.46 -10.17
C LEU A 147 1.50 0.89 -10.20
N THR A 148 0.76 1.98 -9.97
CA THR A 148 1.32 3.32 -9.95
C THR A 148 2.40 3.48 -8.88
N TRP A 149 2.11 3.15 -7.63
CA TRP A 149 3.07 3.30 -6.52
C TRP A 149 4.27 2.37 -6.65
N ALA A 150 4.06 1.13 -7.11
CA ALA A 150 5.18 0.22 -7.39
C ALA A 150 6.10 0.79 -8.49
N SER A 151 5.51 1.39 -9.53
CA SER A 151 6.25 1.99 -10.65
C SER A 151 7.02 3.23 -10.22
N GLU A 152 6.39 4.11 -9.48
CA GLU A 152 7.00 5.34 -8.92
C GLU A 152 8.21 5.03 -8.04
N ASN A 153 8.11 3.99 -7.20
CA ASN A 153 9.17 3.59 -6.29
C ASN A 153 10.22 2.66 -6.93
N GLY A 154 10.00 2.18 -8.16
CA GLY A 154 10.96 1.37 -8.90
C GLY A 154 10.97 -0.12 -8.53
N HIS A 155 9.87 -0.64 -7.99
CA HIS A 155 9.75 -2.03 -7.57
C HIS A 155 9.45 -2.96 -8.77
N LEU A 156 10.44 -3.18 -9.62
CA LEU A 156 10.33 -3.88 -10.91
C LEU A 156 9.55 -5.20 -10.84
N GLU A 157 9.88 -6.08 -9.88
CA GLU A 157 9.23 -7.39 -9.79
C GLU A 157 7.77 -7.30 -9.30
N VAL A 158 7.44 -6.27 -8.53
CA VAL A 158 6.05 -5.97 -8.13
C VAL A 158 5.27 -5.46 -9.33
N VAL A 159 5.85 -4.52 -10.12
CA VAL A 159 5.25 -4.01 -11.36
C VAL A 159 4.97 -5.17 -12.33
N ARG A 160 5.96 -6.05 -12.54
CA ARG A 160 5.79 -7.25 -13.38
C ARG A 160 4.63 -8.10 -12.90
N LEU A 161 4.60 -8.43 -11.61
CA LEU A 161 3.56 -9.26 -11.03
C LEU A 161 2.16 -8.63 -11.18
N LEU A 162 2.02 -7.33 -10.92
CA LEU A 162 0.75 -6.62 -11.05
C LEU A 162 0.23 -6.64 -12.50
N LEU A 163 1.10 -6.38 -13.47
CA LEU A 163 0.76 -6.47 -14.90
C LEU A 163 0.39 -7.91 -15.30
N ASP A 164 1.13 -8.91 -14.83
CA ASP A 164 0.82 -10.33 -15.07
C ASP A 164 -0.52 -10.77 -14.43
N ARG A 165 -1.00 -10.01 -13.42
CA ARG A 165 -2.30 -10.22 -12.77
C ARG A 165 -3.41 -9.32 -13.30
N GLY A 166 -3.13 -8.61 -14.40
CA GLY A 166 -4.11 -7.83 -15.16
C GLY A 166 -4.25 -6.38 -14.76
N ALA A 167 -3.31 -5.81 -14.02
CA ALA A 167 -3.31 -4.37 -13.76
C ALA A 167 -3.36 -3.58 -15.07
N GLU A 168 -4.18 -2.52 -15.11
CA GLU A 168 -4.41 -1.71 -16.30
C GLU A 168 -3.24 -0.74 -16.52
N ILE A 169 -2.45 -1.00 -17.57
CA ILE A 169 -1.25 -0.23 -17.88
C ILE A 169 -1.57 1.22 -18.25
N HIS A 170 -2.73 1.44 -18.90
CA HIS A 170 -3.18 2.75 -19.37
C HIS A 170 -3.97 3.54 -18.29
N ALA A 171 -4.09 3.01 -17.07
CA ALA A 171 -4.78 3.71 -15.99
C ALA A 171 -4.25 5.13 -15.81
N GLY A 172 -5.16 6.11 -15.75
CA GLY A 172 -4.83 7.52 -15.57
C GLY A 172 -3.96 8.10 -16.70
N GLU A 173 -4.18 7.67 -17.94
CA GLU A 173 -3.38 8.09 -19.11
C GLU A 173 -1.89 7.75 -18.91
N ASP A 174 -1.62 6.45 -18.70
CA ASP A 174 -0.27 5.91 -18.48
C ASP A 174 0.46 6.54 -17.27
N TYR A 175 -0.27 6.74 -16.21
CA TYR A 175 0.25 7.40 -14.99
C TYR A 175 1.49 6.68 -14.46
N SER A 176 1.51 5.34 -14.52
CA SER A 176 2.65 4.53 -14.09
C SER A 176 3.92 4.82 -14.87
N LEU A 177 3.84 4.97 -16.23
CA LEU A 177 4.98 5.33 -17.07
C LEU A 177 5.49 6.75 -16.76
N ARG A 178 4.56 7.69 -16.58
CA ARG A 178 4.90 9.09 -16.32
C ARG A 178 5.63 9.27 -14.99
N TRP A 179 5.15 8.62 -13.91
CA TRP A 179 5.78 8.72 -12.59
C TRP A 179 7.05 7.88 -12.46
N ALA A 180 7.13 6.71 -13.12
CA ALA A 180 8.40 5.98 -13.24
C ALA A 180 9.48 6.83 -13.92
N SER A 181 9.10 7.57 -14.99
CA SER A 181 10.00 8.48 -15.70
C SER A 181 10.39 9.70 -14.87
N HIS A 182 9.43 10.26 -14.11
CA HIS A 182 9.65 11.37 -13.16
C HIS A 182 10.71 11.00 -12.11
N ASN A 183 10.70 9.76 -11.64
CA ASN A 183 11.59 9.28 -10.58
C ASN A 183 12.81 8.49 -11.11
N GLY A 184 13.04 8.49 -12.43
CA GLY A 184 14.22 7.88 -13.04
C GLY A 184 14.28 6.35 -12.92
N ARG A 185 13.13 5.66 -12.88
CA ARG A 185 13.06 4.22 -12.69
C ARG A 185 13.27 3.47 -14.01
N LEU A 186 14.48 3.51 -14.54
CA LEU A 186 14.84 3.05 -15.89
C LEU A 186 14.25 1.68 -16.23
N GLU A 187 14.48 0.65 -15.39
CA GLU A 187 14.03 -0.71 -15.69
C GLU A 187 12.50 -0.85 -15.65
N VAL A 188 11.83 -0.07 -14.79
CA VAL A 188 10.37 0.00 -14.76
C VAL A 188 9.85 0.69 -16.02
N VAL A 189 10.45 1.81 -16.44
CA VAL A 189 10.10 2.49 -17.70
C VAL A 189 10.25 1.54 -18.88
N ARG A 190 11.37 0.80 -18.96
CA ARG A 190 11.59 -0.22 -19.98
C ARG A 190 10.48 -1.27 -19.99
N LEU A 191 10.19 -1.86 -18.83
CA LEU A 191 9.15 -2.87 -18.69
C LEU A 191 7.78 -2.35 -19.12
N LEU A 192 7.41 -1.14 -18.69
CA LEU A 192 6.11 -0.55 -19.05
C LEU A 192 5.99 -0.33 -20.57
N LEU A 193 7.02 0.20 -21.21
CA LEU A 193 7.05 0.35 -22.68
C LEU A 193 7.00 -1.02 -23.40
N ASP A 194 7.72 -2.02 -22.92
CA ASP A 194 7.70 -3.38 -23.47
C ASP A 194 6.33 -4.05 -23.31
N ARG A 195 5.52 -3.60 -22.33
CA ARG A 195 4.14 -4.05 -22.08
C ARG A 195 3.09 -3.18 -22.76
N GLY A 196 3.49 -2.18 -23.55
CA GLY A 196 2.62 -1.38 -24.40
C GLY A 196 2.13 -0.06 -23.79
N ALA A 197 2.82 0.45 -22.76
CA ALA A 197 2.50 1.79 -22.24
C ALA A 197 2.65 2.85 -23.34
N GLU A 198 1.71 3.82 -23.38
CA GLU A 198 1.65 4.86 -24.40
C GLU A 198 2.71 5.95 -24.12
N ILE A 199 3.75 5.97 -24.96
CA ILE A 199 4.90 6.86 -24.79
C ILE A 199 4.53 8.34 -24.95
N HIS A 200 3.51 8.62 -25.80
CA HIS A 200 3.02 9.95 -26.13
C HIS A 200 1.93 10.47 -25.18
N ALA A 201 1.57 9.69 -24.14
CA ALA A 201 0.56 10.08 -23.18
C ALA A 201 0.81 11.50 -22.64
N ARG A 202 -0.25 12.33 -22.63
CA ARG A 202 -0.22 13.74 -22.17
C ARG A 202 0.88 14.59 -22.81
N ASN A 203 1.03 14.48 -24.11
CA ASN A 203 2.04 15.20 -24.89
C ASN A 203 3.47 14.94 -24.40
N ASP A 204 3.89 13.69 -24.46
CA ASP A 204 5.23 13.23 -24.07
C ASP A 204 5.61 13.56 -22.63
N GLU A 205 4.63 13.52 -21.69
CA GLU A 205 4.89 13.93 -20.32
C GLU A 205 5.97 13.08 -19.65
N ALA A 206 6.06 11.78 -19.96
CA ALA A 206 7.14 10.91 -19.47
C ALA A 206 8.53 11.46 -19.87
N LEU A 207 8.72 11.83 -21.13
CA LEU A 207 9.97 12.42 -21.62
C LEU A 207 10.25 13.81 -21.00
N ARG A 208 9.22 14.63 -20.85
CA ARG A 208 9.35 15.96 -20.23
C ARG A 208 9.76 15.85 -18.77
N PHE A 209 9.16 14.94 -18.01
CA PHE A 209 9.52 14.67 -16.63
C PHE A 209 10.97 14.17 -16.52
N ALA A 210 11.34 13.14 -17.27
CA ALA A 210 12.71 12.61 -17.25
C ALA A 210 13.75 13.71 -17.54
N LYS A 211 13.49 14.62 -18.52
CA LYS A 211 14.36 15.76 -18.81
C LYS A 211 14.42 16.76 -17.65
N SER A 212 13.28 17.13 -17.10
CA SER A 212 13.19 18.16 -16.04
C SER A 212 13.88 17.74 -14.76
N TYR A 213 13.89 16.43 -14.47
CA TYR A 213 14.52 15.85 -13.28
C TYR A 213 15.92 15.26 -13.54
N GLY A 214 16.44 15.38 -14.77
CA GLY A 214 17.82 15.02 -15.11
C GLY A 214 18.08 13.51 -15.22
N HIS A 215 17.05 12.69 -15.48
CA HIS A 215 17.17 11.24 -15.63
C HIS A 215 17.63 10.86 -17.04
N LEU A 216 18.92 11.05 -17.33
CA LEU A 216 19.49 10.95 -18.69
C LEU A 216 19.26 9.59 -19.34
N GLU A 217 19.43 8.49 -18.61
CA GLU A 217 19.22 7.13 -19.15
C GLU A 217 17.75 6.89 -19.55
N VAL A 218 16.80 7.42 -18.76
CA VAL A 218 15.38 7.38 -19.12
C VAL A 218 15.10 8.24 -20.35
N VAL A 219 15.71 9.43 -20.44
CA VAL A 219 15.60 10.31 -21.62
C VAL A 219 16.11 9.61 -22.88
N GLU A 220 17.26 8.94 -22.81
CA GLU A 220 17.83 8.20 -23.93
C GLU A 220 16.93 7.04 -24.35
N LEU A 221 16.41 6.26 -23.40
CA LEU A 221 15.48 5.16 -23.68
C LEU A 221 14.22 5.68 -24.38
N LEU A 222 13.58 6.72 -23.82
CA LEU A 222 12.33 7.26 -24.39
C LEU A 222 12.55 7.84 -25.78
N ARG A 223 13.64 8.61 -26.01
CA ARG A 223 13.98 9.12 -27.35
C ARG A 223 14.22 8.00 -28.35
N GLY A 224 14.94 6.96 -27.95
CA GLY A 224 15.20 5.80 -28.81
C GLY A 224 13.91 5.11 -29.25
N ARG A 225 12.93 4.97 -28.34
CA ARG A 225 11.62 4.39 -28.67
C ARG A 225 10.80 5.28 -29.61
N ILE A 226 10.72 6.58 -29.34
CA ILE A 226 10.03 7.56 -30.20
C ILE A 226 10.61 7.55 -31.63
N SER A 227 11.92 7.50 -31.76
CA SER A 227 12.57 7.45 -33.10
C SER A 227 12.27 6.16 -33.86
N GLN A 228 11.97 5.06 -33.19
CA GLN A 228 11.58 3.80 -33.81
C GLN A 228 10.14 3.80 -34.33
N GLU A 229 9.25 4.59 -33.68
CA GLU A 229 7.84 4.74 -34.07
C GLU A 229 7.66 5.65 -35.30
N THR A 230 8.59 6.60 -35.51
CA THR A 230 8.64 7.45 -36.70
C THR A 230 9.77 6.98 -37.59
N PRO A 231 9.58 5.94 -38.48
CA PRO A 231 10.56 5.66 -39.47
C PRO A 231 10.69 6.88 -40.39
N GLU A 232 11.91 7.39 -40.52
CA GLU A 232 12.20 8.48 -41.42
C GLU A 232 11.49 8.21 -42.76
N ALA A 233 10.62 9.15 -43.17
CA ALA A 233 10.13 9.19 -44.53
C ALA A 233 11.39 9.30 -45.39
N SER A 234 11.83 8.15 -45.89
CA SER A 234 12.96 8.08 -46.82
C SER A 234 12.68 9.06 -47.92
N ASP A 235 13.55 10.05 -47.99
CA ASP A 235 13.72 11.01 -49.06
C ASP A 235 13.65 10.28 -50.41
N SER A 236 12.47 10.30 -51.01
CA SER A 236 12.26 9.90 -52.40
C SER A 236 12.20 11.17 -53.22
N SER A 237 13.36 11.84 -53.30
CA SER A 237 13.64 12.83 -54.34
C SER A 237 14.67 12.24 -55.32
N GLU A 238 14.20 11.56 -56.32
CA GLU A 238 14.81 11.48 -57.64
C GLU A 238 13.79 11.81 -58.73
#